data_68d3a811f2d714fb9863a515a1e02c9d
#
_entry.id   68d3a811f2d714fb9863a515a1e02c9d
#
_cell.length_a   1.000
_cell.length_b   1.000
_cell.length_c   1.000
_cell.angle_alpha   90.00
_cell.angle_beta   90.00
_cell.angle_gamma   90.00
#
_symmetry.space_group_name_H-M   'P 1'
#
loop_
_entity.id
_entity.type
_entity.pdbx_description
1 polymer ?
#
loop_
_entity_poly.entity_id
_entity_poly.type
_entity_poly.pdbx_seq_one_letter_code
_entity_poly.pdbx_strand_id
1 'polypeptide(L)'
;MTQTYKKKLIEVAIPLEAINAASAREKSIRHGHPSTLHLWWARRPLAACRAVLFAQLVDDPSSYVDKLLDDPKIRKQAEADLAVRLKAWRQRKADAQGNVPDTPEPTLEDCAADIERKRLFEIIEELVIWENSTNEEVLERARAEIRRSCGSELPAIYDPFSGGASIPLEAQRLGLK
;
A
#
# COMPACT_ATOMS: atom_id res chain seq x y z
N MET A 1 25.87 -2.98 -15.03
CA MET A 1 24.85 -3.70 -14.27
C MET A 1 23.56 -2.89 -14.40
N THR A 2 22.63 -3.33 -15.21
CA THR A 2 21.30 -2.71 -15.35
C THR A 2 20.55 -2.97 -14.04
N GLN A 3 20.40 -1.94 -13.22
CA GLN A 3 19.58 -2.00 -12.03
C GLN A 3 18.15 -2.24 -12.49
N THR A 4 17.64 -3.45 -12.25
CA THR A 4 16.26 -3.79 -12.60
C THR A 4 15.35 -2.91 -11.73
N TYR A 5 14.59 -2.04 -12.37
CA TYR A 5 13.64 -1.16 -11.69
C TYR A 5 12.60 -1.99 -10.93
N LYS A 6 12.48 -1.73 -9.63
CA LYS A 6 11.47 -2.36 -8.78
C LYS A 6 10.26 -1.45 -8.70
N LYS A 7 9.11 -1.96 -9.10
CA LYS A 7 7.85 -1.23 -8.94
C LYS A 7 7.55 -1.00 -7.46
N LYS A 8 7.03 0.17 -7.16
CA LYS A 8 6.51 0.50 -5.83
C LYS A 8 5.03 0.13 -5.72
N LEU A 9 4.57 -0.12 -4.50
CA LEU A 9 3.18 -0.50 -4.24
C LEU A 9 2.18 0.50 -4.83
N ILE A 10 2.47 1.80 -4.73
CA ILE A 10 1.62 2.87 -5.27
C ILE A 10 1.44 2.81 -6.79
N GLU A 11 2.39 2.23 -7.52
CA GLU A 11 2.34 2.12 -8.98
C GLU A 11 1.42 0.98 -9.45
N VAL A 12 1.09 0.07 -8.56
CA VAL A 12 0.28 -1.11 -8.89
C VAL A 12 -1.12 -1.00 -8.29
N ALA A 13 -1.22 -0.89 -6.97
CA ALA A 13 -2.51 -0.78 -6.29
C ALA A 13 -2.36 -0.25 -4.85
N ILE A 14 -3.40 0.46 -4.38
CA ILE A 14 -3.54 0.91 -2.99
C ILE A 14 -5.01 0.77 -2.56
N PRO A 15 -5.33 0.61 -1.27
CA PRO A 15 -6.70 0.49 -0.76
C PRO A 15 -7.38 1.85 -0.69
N LEU A 16 -7.77 2.41 -1.85
CA LEU A 16 -8.31 3.77 -1.99
C LEU A 16 -9.57 4.00 -1.15
N GLU A 17 -10.43 3.00 -1.02
CA GLU A 17 -11.67 3.11 -0.25
C GLU A 17 -11.38 3.40 1.23
N ALA A 18 -10.51 2.61 1.86
CA ALA A 18 -10.10 2.81 3.25
C ALA A 18 -9.40 4.16 3.46
N ILE A 19 -8.50 4.54 2.55
CA ILE A 19 -7.79 5.83 2.60
C ILE A 19 -8.77 7.00 2.51
N ASN A 20 -9.73 6.93 1.60
CA ASN A 20 -10.73 7.98 1.41
C ASN A 20 -11.68 8.09 2.60
N ALA A 21 -12.14 6.95 3.15
CA ALA A 21 -12.98 6.92 4.34
C ALA A 21 -12.27 7.54 5.55
N ALA A 22 -11.01 7.18 5.81
CA ALA A 22 -10.19 7.75 6.88
C ALA A 22 -9.96 9.25 6.68
N SER A 23 -9.64 9.68 5.45
CA SER A 23 -9.44 11.08 5.09
C SER A 23 -10.70 11.93 5.25
N ALA A 24 -11.87 11.37 4.96
CA ALA A 24 -13.17 12.03 5.18
C ALA A 24 -13.45 12.18 6.68
N ARG A 25 -13.19 11.14 7.48
CA ARG A 25 -13.36 11.17 8.92
C ARG A 25 -12.49 12.24 9.60
N GLU A 26 -11.26 12.45 9.17
CA GLU A 26 -10.38 13.48 9.72
C GLU A 26 -11.01 14.89 9.71
N LYS A 27 -11.86 15.21 8.75
CA LYS A 27 -12.53 16.51 8.65
C LYS A 27 -13.48 16.77 9.82
N SER A 28 -13.98 15.72 10.47
CA SER A 28 -14.92 15.81 11.61
C SER A 28 -14.23 15.82 12.96
N ILE A 29 -12.91 15.53 13.04
CA ILE A 29 -12.18 15.48 14.30
C ILE A 29 -11.96 16.89 14.83
N ARG A 30 -12.53 17.18 16.02
CA ARG A 30 -12.51 18.51 16.65
C ARG A 30 -11.39 18.69 17.67
N HIS A 31 -10.91 17.60 18.29
CA HIS A 31 -9.92 17.64 19.36
C HIS A 31 -8.71 16.78 19.05
N GLY A 32 -7.52 17.25 19.42
CA GLY A 32 -6.27 16.54 19.28
C GLY A 32 -5.70 16.48 17.86
N HIS A 33 -6.43 16.92 16.84
CA HIS A 33 -5.95 16.93 15.47
C HIS A 33 -5.09 18.20 15.22
N PRO A 34 -3.93 18.11 14.52
CA PRO A 34 -3.06 19.26 14.23
C PRO A 34 -3.77 20.45 13.60
N SER A 35 -4.83 20.21 12.82
CA SER A 35 -5.61 21.28 12.21
C SER A 35 -6.38 22.17 13.20
N THR A 36 -6.55 21.73 14.44
CA THR A 36 -7.17 22.55 15.48
C THR A 36 -6.20 23.58 16.05
N LEU A 37 -4.90 23.34 15.90
CA LEU A 37 -3.84 24.24 16.33
C LEU A 37 -3.46 25.24 15.23
N HIS A 38 -3.42 24.77 13.99
CA HIS A 38 -3.05 25.58 12.83
C HIS A 38 -4.00 25.33 11.67
N LEU A 39 -4.84 26.31 11.36
CA LEU A 39 -5.79 26.24 10.26
C LEU A 39 -5.06 26.57 8.95
N TRP A 40 -4.91 25.55 8.13
CA TRP A 40 -4.43 25.69 6.75
C TRP A 40 -5.52 25.24 5.78
N TRP A 41 -6.04 26.11 4.97
CA TRP A 41 -7.21 25.88 4.10
C TRP A 41 -6.96 24.85 2.98
N ALA A 42 -5.71 24.73 2.49
CA ALA A 42 -5.30 23.77 1.47
C ALA A 42 -4.60 22.52 2.06
N ARG A 43 -4.93 22.16 3.30
CA ARG A 43 -4.30 21.04 4.01
C ARG A 43 -4.60 19.69 3.34
N ARG A 44 -3.55 18.87 3.21
CA ARG A 44 -3.70 17.46 2.83
C ARG A 44 -4.14 16.64 4.05
N PRO A 45 -5.05 15.66 3.88
CA PRO A 45 -5.40 14.73 4.95
C PRO A 45 -4.16 13.94 5.42
N LEU A 46 -3.96 13.83 6.73
CA LEU A 46 -2.82 13.10 7.31
C LEU A 46 -2.87 11.61 6.96
N ALA A 47 -4.06 11.00 7.00
CA ALA A 47 -4.27 9.61 6.58
C ALA A 47 -3.78 9.38 5.14
N ALA A 48 -4.17 10.24 4.20
CA ALA A 48 -3.73 10.13 2.81
C ALA A 48 -2.21 10.30 2.68
N CYS A 49 -1.61 11.28 3.38
CA CYS A 49 -0.16 11.48 3.37
C CYS A 49 0.58 10.25 3.86
N ARG A 50 0.13 9.64 4.96
CA ARG A 50 0.73 8.45 5.56
C ARG A 50 0.66 7.24 4.64
N ALA A 51 -0.51 6.98 4.05
CA ALA A 51 -0.70 5.90 3.10
C ALA A 51 0.15 6.06 1.84
N VAL A 52 0.20 7.26 1.28
CA VAL A 52 0.98 7.55 0.06
C VAL A 52 2.47 7.42 0.33
N LEU A 53 2.99 7.96 1.43
CA LEU A 53 4.40 7.82 1.81
C LEU A 53 4.79 6.35 1.97
N PHE A 54 3.97 5.56 2.68
CA PHE A 54 4.19 4.12 2.82
C PHE A 54 4.23 3.43 1.46
N ALA A 55 3.20 3.65 0.62
CA ALA A 55 3.07 2.97 -0.66
C ALA A 55 4.14 3.39 -1.69
N GLN A 56 4.71 4.59 -1.58
CA GLN A 56 5.84 5.04 -2.42
C GLN A 56 7.17 4.42 -2.02
N LEU A 57 7.33 4.02 -0.77
CA LEU A 57 8.59 3.50 -0.25
C LEU A 57 8.64 1.98 -0.28
N VAL A 58 7.50 1.31 -0.14
CA VAL A 58 7.41 -0.16 -0.13
C VAL A 58 7.39 -0.72 -1.54
N ASP A 59 8.22 -1.73 -1.79
CA ASP A 59 8.27 -2.44 -3.07
C ASP A 59 6.97 -3.25 -3.28
N ASP A 60 6.44 -3.24 -4.51
CA ASP A 60 5.32 -4.11 -4.86
C ASP A 60 5.77 -5.58 -4.86
N PRO A 61 4.93 -6.51 -4.36
CA PRO A 61 5.25 -7.93 -4.29
C PRO A 61 5.65 -8.58 -5.62
N SER A 62 5.21 -8.06 -6.76
CA SER A 62 5.64 -8.54 -8.07
C SER A 62 7.15 -8.42 -8.29
N SER A 63 7.83 -7.53 -7.55
CA SER A 63 9.29 -7.35 -7.62
C SER A 63 10.11 -8.44 -6.92
N TYR A 64 9.47 -9.26 -6.08
CA TYR A 64 10.12 -10.32 -5.29
C TYR A 64 9.28 -11.60 -5.17
N VAL A 65 8.40 -11.84 -6.12
CA VAL A 65 7.46 -12.96 -6.14
C VAL A 65 8.13 -14.33 -6.04
N ASP A 66 9.32 -14.50 -6.64
CA ASP A 66 10.08 -15.75 -6.55
C ASP A 66 10.36 -16.13 -5.08
N LYS A 67 10.75 -15.13 -4.26
CA LYS A 67 10.98 -15.34 -2.82
C LYS A 67 9.70 -15.66 -2.05
N LEU A 68 8.55 -15.13 -2.48
CA LEU A 68 7.26 -15.46 -1.89
C LEU A 68 6.87 -16.91 -2.16
N LEU A 69 7.15 -17.40 -3.36
CA LEU A 69 6.88 -18.78 -3.77
C LEU A 69 7.82 -19.81 -3.12
N ASP A 70 8.92 -19.38 -2.51
CA ASP A 70 9.76 -20.24 -1.67
C ASP A 70 9.06 -20.60 -0.33
N ASP A 71 8.10 -19.79 0.13
CA ASP A 71 7.28 -20.14 1.30
C ASP A 71 6.18 -21.12 0.91
N PRO A 72 6.20 -22.37 1.45
CA PRO A 72 5.22 -23.41 1.10
C PRO A 72 3.78 -23.03 1.47
N LYS A 73 3.58 -22.13 2.45
CA LYS A 73 2.23 -21.64 2.82
C LYS A 73 1.68 -20.71 1.75
N ILE A 74 2.47 -19.74 1.33
CA ILE A 74 2.08 -18.79 0.28
C ILE A 74 1.85 -19.53 -1.03
N ARG A 75 2.76 -20.44 -1.40
CA ARG A 75 2.63 -21.28 -2.61
C ARG A 75 1.32 -22.06 -2.61
N LYS A 76 1.00 -22.75 -1.52
CA LYS A 76 -0.24 -23.55 -1.41
C LYS A 76 -1.49 -22.67 -1.53
N GLN A 77 -1.49 -21.48 -0.92
CA GLN A 77 -2.59 -20.53 -1.05
C GLN A 77 -2.73 -20.00 -2.47
N ALA A 78 -1.60 -19.65 -3.10
CA ALA A 78 -1.58 -19.16 -4.48
C ALA A 78 -2.07 -20.23 -5.48
N GLU A 79 -1.70 -21.49 -5.31
CA GLU A 79 -2.19 -22.61 -6.11
C GLU A 79 -3.72 -22.78 -5.98
N ALA A 80 -4.25 -22.68 -4.76
CA ALA A 80 -5.69 -22.77 -4.52
C ALA A 80 -6.44 -21.58 -5.17
N ASP A 81 -5.92 -20.37 -5.03
CA ASP A 81 -6.51 -19.15 -5.63
C ASP A 81 -6.43 -19.23 -7.17
N LEU A 82 -5.30 -19.67 -7.71
CA LEU A 82 -5.13 -19.87 -9.16
C LEU A 82 -6.17 -20.80 -9.74
N ALA A 83 -6.45 -21.93 -9.08
CA ALA A 83 -7.47 -22.88 -9.55
C ALA A 83 -8.85 -22.22 -9.67
N VAL A 84 -9.22 -21.38 -8.70
CA VAL A 84 -10.48 -20.63 -8.71
C VAL A 84 -10.49 -19.59 -9.83
N ARG A 85 -9.42 -18.80 -9.96
CA ARG A 85 -9.29 -17.74 -10.98
C ARG A 85 -9.28 -18.31 -12.39
N LEU A 86 -8.59 -19.41 -12.63
CA LEU A 86 -8.57 -20.10 -13.93
C LEU A 86 -9.96 -20.59 -14.33
N LYS A 87 -10.71 -21.18 -13.38
CA LYS A 87 -12.09 -21.60 -13.63
C LYS A 87 -12.97 -20.42 -14.04
N ALA A 88 -12.89 -19.32 -13.28
CA ALA A 88 -13.66 -18.11 -13.56
C ALA A 88 -13.23 -17.45 -14.89
N TRP A 89 -11.95 -17.45 -15.22
CA TRP A 89 -11.42 -16.92 -16.48
C TRP A 89 -11.90 -17.73 -17.68
N ARG A 90 -11.83 -19.08 -17.61
CA ARG A 90 -12.34 -19.99 -18.66
C ARG A 90 -13.84 -19.82 -18.88
N GLN A 91 -14.61 -19.69 -17.79
CA GLN A 91 -16.05 -19.46 -17.88
C GLN A 91 -16.36 -18.14 -18.59
N ARG A 92 -15.72 -17.03 -18.18
CA ARG A 92 -15.89 -15.73 -18.84
C ARG A 92 -15.52 -15.79 -20.32
N LYS A 93 -14.46 -16.52 -20.67
CA LYS A 93 -14.02 -16.69 -22.06
C LYS A 93 -15.02 -17.49 -22.89
N ALA A 94 -15.67 -18.50 -22.31
CA ALA A 94 -16.72 -19.30 -22.93
C ALA A 94 -18.01 -18.48 -23.15
N ASP A 95 -18.41 -17.68 -22.14
CA ASP A 95 -19.64 -16.89 -22.16
C ASP A 95 -19.60 -15.72 -23.16
N ALA A 96 -18.41 -15.23 -23.48
CA ALA A 96 -18.25 -13.98 -24.25
C ALA A 96 -18.25 -14.17 -25.77
N GLN A 97 -18.48 -15.36 -26.31
CA GLN A 97 -18.67 -15.66 -27.73
C GLN A 97 -17.69 -14.91 -28.69
N GLY A 98 -16.43 -14.78 -28.29
CA GLY A 98 -15.39 -14.11 -29.10
C GLY A 98 -15.20 -12.61 -28.86
N ASN A 99 -16.02 -11.97 -28.06
CA ASN A 99 -15.95 -10.53 -27.74
C ASN A 99 -15.35 -10.27 -26.35
N VAL A 100 -14.44 -11.13 -25.89
CA VAL A 100 -13.79 -11.00 -24.57
C VAL A 100 -12.80 -9.85 -24.61
N PRO A 101 -12.81 -8.91 -23.65
CA PRO A 101 -11.65 -8.07 -23.39
C PRO A 101 -10.42 -8.97 -23.19
N ASP A 102 -9.30 -8.59 -23.81
CA ASP A 102 -8.05 -9.35 -23.75
C ASP A 102 -7.48 -9.34 -22.32
N THR A 103 -8.14 -10.10 -21.44
CA THR A 103 -7.71 -10.28 -20.04
C THR A 103 -6.70 -11.41 -20.03
N PRO A 104 -5.45 -11.16 -19.58
CA PRO A 104 -4.42 -12.18 -19.53
C PRO A 104 -4.87 -13.37 -18.66
N GLU A 105 -4.34 -14.53 -18.97
CA GLU A 105 -4.56 -15.72 -18.15
C GLU A 105 -3.93 -15.51 -16.77
N PRO A 106 -4.63 -15.81 -15.66
CA PRO A 106 -4.06 -15.70 -14.32
C PRO A 106 -2.85 -16.61 -14.14
N THR A 107 -1.81 -16.11 -13.50
CA THR A 107 -0.58 -16.86 -13.20
C THR A 107 -0.44 -17.15 -11.71
N LEU A 108 0.45 -18.08 -11.37
CA LEU A 108 0.76 -18.40 -9.97
C LEU A 108 1.43 -17.21 -9.27
N GLU A 109 2.27 -16.52 -10.02
CA GLU A 109 2.99 -15.33 -9.59
C GLU A 109 2.02 -14.19 -9.24
N ASP A 110 0.99 -13.98 -10.06
CA ASP A 110 -0.04 -12.98 -9.79
C ASP A 110 -0.78 -13.30 -8.49
N CYS A 111 -1.15 -14.56 -8.28
CA CYS A 111 -1.85 -15.00 -7.08
C CYS A 111 -0.96 -14.83 -5.83
N ALA A 112 0.31 -15.19 -5.89
CA ALA A 112 1.25 -15.01 -4.79
C ALA A 112 1.49 -13.53 -4.46
N ALA A 113 1.66 -12.69 -5.49
CA ALA A 113 1.80 -11.25 -5.32
C ALA A 113 0.55 -10.63 -4.69
N ASP A 114 -0.64 -11.07 -5.09
CA ASP A 114 -1.90 -10.55 -4.55
C ASP A 114 -2.12 -10.94 -3.07
N ILE A 115 -1.68 -12.13 -2.65
CA ILE A 115 -1.73 -12.55 -1.24
C ILE A 115 -0.89 -11.60 -0.38
N GLU A 116 0.34 -11.34 -0.78
CA GLU A 116 1.23 -10.45 -0.05
C GLU A 116 0.77 -8.99 -0.14
N ARG A 117 0.21 -8.57 -1.28
CA ARG A 117 -0.36 -7.23 -1.45
C ARG A 117 -1.53 -6.98 -0.50
N LYS A 118 -2.38 -8.00 -0.27
CA LYS A 118 -3.45 -7.91 0.74
C LYS A 118 -2.89 -7.67 2.13
N ARG A 119 -1.82 -8.37 2.53
CA ARG A 119 -1.14 -8.15 3.81
C ARG A 119 -0.61 -6.71 3.94
N LEU A 120 -0.04 -6.16 2.86
CA LEU A 120 0.42 -4.77 2.85
C LEU A 120 -0.75 -3.78 2.93
N PHE A 121 -1.89 -4.11 2.32
CA PHE A 121 -3.10 -3.29 2.42
C PHE A 121 -3.65 -3.26 3.84
N GLU A 122 -3.65 -4.39 4.56
CA GLU A 122 -4.05 -4.44 5.97
C GLU A 122 -3.18 -3.49 6.82
N ILE A 123 -1.87 -3.42 6.55
CA ILE A 123 -1.00 -2.44 7.21
C ILE A 123 -1.42 -1.01 6.89
N ILE A 124 -1.73 -0.69 5.62
CA ILE A 124 -2.20 0.64 5.24
C ILE A 124 -3.53 0.95 5.91
N GLU A 125 -4.49 0.02 5.93
CA GLU A 125 -5.80 0.19 6.54
C GLU A 125 -5.71 0.50 8.03
N GLU A 126 -4.84 -0.19 8.77
CA GLU A 126 -4.56 0.14 10.17
C GLU A 126 -3.84 1.48 10.32
N LEU A 127 -2.89 1.76 9.42
CA LEU A 127 -2.05 2.95 9.46
C LEU A 127 -2.85 4.24 9.24
N VAL A 128 -3.90 4.21 8.41
CA VAL A 128 -4.72 5.39 8.10
C VAL A 128 -5.72 5.75 9.21
N ILE A 129 -5.98 4.85 10.14
CA ILE A 129 -6.87 5.11 11.28
C ILE A 129 -6.26 6.20 12.17
N TRP A 130 -7.05 7.24 12.48
CA TRP A 130 -6.56 8.37 13.28
C TRP A 130 -6.05 7.95 14.66
N GLU A 131 -6.75 7.05 15.32
CA GLU A 131 -6.41 6.53 16.64
C GLU A 131 -5.05 5.80 16.68
N ASN A 132 -4.60 5.29 15.52
CA ASN A 132 -3.32 4.63 15.36
C ASN A 132 -2.17 5.60 15.00
N SER A 133 -2.44 6.90 14.90
CA SER A 133 -1.43 7.89 14.49
C SER A 133 -0.22 7.97 15.44
N THR A 134 -0.35 7.50 16.67
CA THR A 134 0.71 7.41 17.69
C THR A 134 0.88 5.99 18.24
N ASN A 135 0.26 5.00 17.61
CA ASN A 135 0.38 3.61 18.01
C ASN A 135 1.72 3.05 17.49
N GLU A 136 2.69 2.90 18.40
CA GLU A 136 4.04 2.45 18.05
C GLU A 136 4.07 1.04 17.43
N GLU A 137 3.15 0.14 17.79
CA GLU A 137 3.10 -1.19 17.20
C GLU A 137 2.75 -1.13 15.71
N VAL A 138 1.72 -0.36 15.35
CA VAL A 138 1.31 -0.17 13.95
C VAL A 138 2.39 0.58 13.16
N LEU A 139 2.95 1.65 13.75
CA LEU A 139 4.01 2.44 13.13
C LEU A 139 5.27 1.60 12.89
N GLU A 140 5.66 0.76 13.85
CA GLU A 140 6.86 -0.06 13.71
C GLU A 140 6.69 -1.17 12.66
N ARG A 141 5.49 -1.75 12.53
CA ARG A 141 5.18 -2.66 11.42
C ARG A 141 5.37 -1.97 10.06
N ALA A 142 4.86 -0.75 9.91
CA ALA A 142 5.03 0.02 8.68
C ALA A 142 6.50 0.39 8.44
N ARG A 143 7.23 0.84 9.46
CA ARG A 143 8.67 1.16 9.38
C ARG A 143 9.50 -0.06 8.98
N ALA A 144 9.14 -1.25 9.48
CA ALA A 144 9.82 -2.49 9.13
C ALA A 144 9.68 -2.81 7.63
N GLU A 145 8.49 -2.64 7.05
CA GLU A 145 8.28 -2.83 5.60
C GLU A 145 9.05 -1.79 4.76
N ILE A 146 9.07 -0.54 5.20
CA ILE A 146 9.86 0.51 4.54
C ILE A 146 11.35 0.14 4.56
N ARG A 147 11.89 -0.28 5.72
CA ARG A 147 13.28 -0.73 5.83
C ARG A 147 13.58 -1.95 4.98
N ARG A 148 12.63 -2.90 4.89
CA ARG A 148 12.76 -4.08 4.03
C ARG A 148 12.92 -3.69 2.56
N SER A 149 12.23 -2.64 2.11
CA SER A 149 12.24 -2.20 0.72
C SER A 149 13.39 -1.22 0.40
N CYS A 150 13.70 -0.30 1.32
CA CYS A 150 14.69 0.77 1.12
C CYS A 150 16.08 0.44 1.66
N GLY A 151 16.20 -0.58 2.53
CA GLY A 151 17.46 -0.87 3.24
C GLY A 151 17.65 -0.03 4.50
N SER A 152 18.89 0.04 5.00
CA SER A 152 19.23 0.72 6.25
C SER A 152 19.19 2.25 6.16
N GLU A 153 19.44 2.80 4.98
CA GLU A 153 19.39 4.24 4.74
C GLU A 153 18.04 4.60 4.13
N LEU A 154 17.17 5.16 4.98
CA LEU A 154 15.86 5.63 4.53
C LEU A 154 16.01 6.95 3.77
N PRO A 155 15.25 7.14 2.67
CA PRO A 155 15.31 8.37 1.91
C PRO A 155 14.82 9.56 2.74
N ALA A 156 15.42 10.72 2.51
CA ALA A 156 14.93 11.98 3.05
C ALA A 156 13.73 12.45 2.22
N ILE A 157 12.77 13.08 2.91
CA ILE A 157 11.60 13.68 2.28
C ILE A 157 11.80 15.18 2.16
N TYR A 158 11.70 15.68 0.94
CA TYR A 158 11.75 17.10 0.66
C TYR A 158 10.40 17.60 0.15
N ASP A 159 9.76 18.48 0.92
CA ASP A 159 8.48 19.09 0.57
C ASP A 159 8.64 20.62 0.50
N PRO A 160 8.88 21.19 -0.70
CA PRO A 160 9.09 22.63 -0.87
C PRO A 160 7.81 23.45 -0.65
N PHE A 161 6.64 22.81 -0.62
CA PHE A 161 5.34 23.46 -0.45
C PHE A 161 4.60 22.92 0.76
N SER A 162 5.28 22.77 1.89
CA SER A 162 4.81 22.03 3.05
C SER A 162 3.46 22.48 3.63
N GLY A 163 3.05 23.73 3.40
CA GLY A 163 1.74 24.24 3.81
C GLY A 163 1.46 23.99 5.29
N GLY A 164 0.47 23.15 5.58
CA GLY A 164 0.16 22.71 6.96
C GLY A 164 1.07 21.61 7.49
N ALA A 165 2.21 21.34 6.85
CA ALA A 165 3.22 20.34 7.23
C ALA A 165 2.70 18.89 7.33
N SER A 166 1.64 18.53 6.61
CA SER A 166 1.06 17.18 6.67
C SER A 166 2.04 16.10 6.22
N ILE A 167 2.78 16.34 5.13
CA ILE A 167 3.76 15.38 4.59
C ILE A 167 4.96 15.24 5.53
N PRO A 168 5.66 16.33 5.98
CA PRO A 168 6.75 16.21 6.93
C PRO A 168 6.36 15.55 8.25
N LEU A 169 5.18 15.85 8.78
CA LEU A 169 4.69 15.25 10.02
C LEU A 169 4.54 13.73 9.90
N GLU A 170 3.91 13.27 8.83
CA GLU A 170 3.70 11.84 8.63
C GLU A 170 5.01 11.13 8.23
N ALA A 171 5.92 11.82 7.54
CA ALA A 171 7.26 11.32 7.27
C ALA A 171 8.03 11.02 8.59
N GLN A 172 8.00 11.95 9.55
CA GLN A 172 8.61 11.74 10.86
C GLN A 172 7.99 10.55 11.61
N ARG A 173 6.66 10.39 11.58
CA ARG A 173 5.97 9.23 12.19
C ARG A 173 6.43 7.91 11.58
N LEU A 174 6.70 7.90 10.29
CA LEU A 174 7.25 6.74 9.57
C LEU A 174 8.77 6.60 9.70
N GLY A 175 9.43 7.43 10.52
CA GLY A 175 10.87 7.36 10.78
C GLY A 175 11.75 7.92 9.65
N LEU A 176 11.17 8.69 8.73
CA LEU A 176 11.89 9.37 7.64
C LEU A 176 12.49 10.70 8.12
N LYS A 177 13.49 11.19 7.38
CA LYS A 177 14.19 12.46 7.66
C LYS A 177 13.68 13.57 6.76
#